data_1e5def9e661886191d78536e614a4f87
#
_entry.id   1e5def9e661886191d78536e614a4f87
#
_cell.length_a   1.000
_cell.length_b   1.000
_cell.length_c   1.000
_cell.angle_alpha   90.00
_cell.angle_beta   90.00
_cell.angle_gamma   90.00
#
_symmetry.space_group_name_H-M   'P 1'
#
loop_
_entity.id
_entity.type
_entity.pdbx_description
1 polymer ?
#
loop_
_entity_poly.entity_id
_entity_poly.type
_entity_poly.pdbx_seq_one_letter_code
_entity_poly.pdbx_strand_id
1 'polypeptide(L)'
;MPAMDMPREARRAALSTLKANADLIAIVPAARIYSQRVPTAPVWPFIKFGPVQGLPIKAACTRGSVISFSVHAFAKALANETAEDYAGRIGAHVKAALDGSRATFTGGTVRYTVAEEQLLLDGAEADAFHYFAVVSARVIA
;
A
#
# COMPACT_ATOMS: atom_id res chain seq x y z
N MET A 1 7.43 -29.45 -5.41
CA MET A 1 7.57 -28.04 -4.96
C MET A 1 6.32 -27.63 -4.20
N PRO A 2 6.45 -27.10 -2.99
CA PRO A 2 5.28 -26.56 -2.29
C PRO A 2 4.69 -25.38 -3.06
N ALA A 3 3.40 -25.21 -2.98
CA ALA A 3 2.72 -24.05 -3.56
C ALA A 3 3.15 -22.78 -2.83
N MET A 4 3.31 -21.70 -3.58
CA MET A 4 3.66 -20.40 -3.02
C MET A 4 2.60 -19.37 -3.43
N ASP A 5 2.02 -18.72 -2.45
CA ASP A 5 1.06 -17.65 -2.66
C ASP A 5 1.80 -16.31 -2.78
N MET A 6 2.32 -16.03 -3.96
CA MET A 6 3.09 -14.81 -4.21
C MET A 6 2.27 -13.53 -4.01
N PRO A 7 1.00 -13.44 -4.44
CA PRO A 7 0.16 -12.28 -4.12
C PRO A 7 0.04 -12.03 -2.62
N ARG A 8 -0.17 -13.07 -1.84
CA ARG A 8 -0.24 -12.98 -0.38
C ARG A 8 1.07 -12.47 0.22
N GLU A 9 2.20 -13.04 -0.20
CA GLU A 9 3.51 -12.66 0.33
C GLU A 9 3.85 -11.21 0.00
N ALA A 10 3.58 -10.77 -1.24
CA ALA A 10 3.79 -9.38 -1.64
C ALA A 10 2.92 -8.42 -0.83
N ARG A 11 1.64 -8.75 -0.66
CA ARG A 11 0.70 -7.93 0.12
C ARG A 11 1.10 -7.86 1.60
N ARG A 12 1.39 -8.99 2.21
CA ARG A 12 1.74 -9.05 3.63
C ARG A 12 3.01 -8.29 3.95
N ALA A 13 4.03 -8.44 3.11
CA ALA A 13 5.29 -7.73 3.31
C ALA A 13 5.12 -6.20 3.13
N ALA A 14 4.31 -5.76 2.16
CA ALA A 14 4.01 -4.34 1.98
C ALA A 14 3.25 -3.78 3.19
N LEU A 15 2.24 -4.49 3.67
CA LEU A 15 1.48 -4.09 4.85
C LEU A 15 2.38 -3.98 6.08
N SER A 16 3.26 -4.97 6.29
CA SER A 16 4.22 -4.96 7.38
C SER A 16 5.20 -3.78 7.27
N THR A 17 5.69 -3.48 6.07
CA THR A 17 6.58 -2.36 5.80
C THR A 17 5.93 -1.03 6.17
N LEU A 18 4.68 -0.82 5.80
CA LEU A 18 3.94 0.39 6.15
C LEU A 18 3.72 0.50 7.66
N LYS A 19 3.32 -0.57 8.30
CA LYS A 19 3.07 -0.59 9.75
C LYS A 19 4.33 -0.41 10.59
N ALA A 20 5.49 -0.69 10.03
CA ALA A 20 6.78 -0.53 10.69
C ALA A 20 7.45 0.82 10.40
N ASN A 21 6.92 1.62 9.49
CA ASN A 21 7.51 2.90 9.13
C ASN A 21 7.17 3.96 10.18
N ALA A 22 8.16 4.39 10.94
CA ALA A 22 7.98 5.29 12.07
C ALA A 22 7.34 6.63 11.69
N ASP A 23 7.74 7.20 10.55
CA ASP A 23 7.21 8.48 10.09
C ASP A 23 5.74 8.37 9.66
N LEU A 24 5.38 7.27 9.00
CA LEU A 24 4.01 7.03 8.59
C LEU A 24 3.09 6.77 9.79
N ILE A 25 3.48 5.91 10.70
CA ILE A 25 2.62 5.56 11.85
C ILE A 25 2.50 6.69 12.87
N ALA A 26 3.35 7.70 12.81
CA ALA A 26 3.18 8.92 13.59
C ALA A 26 1.97 9.73 13.11
N ILE A 27 1.55 9.54 11.85
CA ILE A 27 0.42 10.24 11.26
C ILE A 27 -0.83 9.33 11.22
N VAL A 28 -0.65 8.10 10.72
CA VAL A 28 -1.70 7.10 10.63
C VAL A 28 -1.28 5.90 11.49
N PRO A 29 -1.84 5.73 12.68
CA PRO A 29 -1.47 4.62 13.55
C PRO A 29 -1.54 3.27 12.84
N ALA A 30 -0.65 2.35 13.18
CA ALA A 30 -0.56 1.04 12.54
C ALA A 30 -1.90 0.28 12.55
N ALA A 31 -2.70 0.46 13.61
CA ALA A 31 -4.03 -0.17 13.72
C ALA A 31 -5.05 0.37 12.70
N ARG A 32 -4.74 1.47 12.02
CA ARG A 32 -5.60 2.06 10.97
C ARG A 32 -5.04 1.84 9.56
N ILE A 33 -4.07 0.96 9.43
CA ILE A 33 -3.54 0.52 8.14
C ILE A 33 -4.10 -0.87 7.89
N TYR A 34 -5.07 -0.94 6.98
CA TYR A 34 -5.85 -2.16 6.72
C TYR A 34 -5.42 -2.82 5.42
N SER A 35 -5.64 -4.13 5.32
CA SER A 35 -5.62 -4.81 4.03
C SER A 35 -6.87 -4.39 3.25
N GLN A 36 -7.55 -5.27 2.54
CA GLN A 36 -8.73 -4.88 1.75
C GLN A 36 -9.97 -4.59 2.60
N ARG A 37 -10.09 -5.24 3.74
CA ARG A 37 -11.26 -5.10 4.61
C ARG A 37 -11.05 -3.98 5.63
N VAL A 38 -11.95 -3.01 5.60
CA VAL A 38 -11.97 -1.87 6.50
C VAL A 38 -13.19 -1.98 7.41
N PRO A 39 -13.11 -1.58 8.70
CA PRO A 39 -14.27 -1.51 9.57
C PRO A 39 -15.38 -0.65 8.97
N THR A 40 -16.64 -0.90 9.36
CA THR A 40 -17.82 -0.17 8.85
C THR A 40 -17.71 1.33 9.10
N ALA A 41 -17.18 1.74 10.25
CA ALA A 41 -16.97 3.15 10.60
C ALA A 41 -15.49 3.35 10.98
N PRO A 42 -14.58 3.46 10.01
CA PRO A 42 -13.17 3.60 10.33
C PRO A 42 -12.89 4.96 10.97
N VAL A 43 -11.88 5.00 11.84
CA VAL A 43 -11.37 6.25 12.39
C VAL A 43 -10.43 6.88 11.35
N TRP A 44 -10.66 8.15 11.04
CA TRP A 44 -9.85 8.91 10.08
C TRP A 44 -8.61 9.51 10.74
N PRO A 45 -7.48 9.66 10.05
CA PRO A 45 -7.21 9.11 8.72
C PRO A 45 -6.97 7.60 8.77
N PHE A 46 -7.10 6.93 7.64
CA PHE A 46 -6.79 5.51 7.55
C PHE A 46 -6.25 5.15 6.18
N ILE A 47 -5.59 3.99 6.11
CA ILE A 47 -5.02 3.44 4.87
C ILE A 47 -5.62 2.06 4.64
N LYS A 48 -5.92 1.75 3.39
CA LYS A 48 -6.33 0.40 2.98
C LYS A 48 -5.66 0.00 1.67
N PHE A 49 -5.56 -1.31 1.45
CA PHE A 49 -5.10 -1.85 0.18
C PHE A 49 -6.29 -2.11 -0.73
N GLY A 50 -6.09 -1.96 -2.03
CA GLY A 50 -7.03 -2.39 -3.05
C GLY A 50 -6.83 -3.86 -3.41
N PRO A 51 -7.59 -4.36 -4.41
CA PRO A 51 -7.43 -5.73 -4.90
C PRO A 51 -6.01 -6.04 -5.35
N VAL A 52 -5.60 -7.27 -5.13
CA VAL A 52 -4.26 -7.75 -5.48
C VAL A 52 -4.36 -8.62 -6.72
N GLN A 53 -3.52 -8.34 -7.71
CA GLN A 53 -3.53 -8.98 -9.01
C GLN A 53 -2.13 -9.48 -9.33
N GLY A 54 -2.00 -10.64 -9.94
CA GLY A 54 -0.70 -11.22 -10.26
C GLY A 54 -0.57 -11.64 -11.70
N LEU A 55 0.60 -11.40 -12.29
CA LEU A 55 0.98 -11.88 -13.61
C LEU A 55 2.24 -12.74 -13.48
N PRO A 56 2.20 -14.04 -13.83
CA PRO A 56 3.36 -14.89 -13.73
C PRO A 56 4.51 -14.40 -14.62
N ILE A 57 5.73 -14.54 -14.12
CA ILE A 57 6.94 -14.31 -14.93
C ILE A 57 7.25 -15.64 -15.63
N LYS A 58 7.21 -15.60 -16.95
CA LYS A 58 7.52 -16.77 -17.77
C LYS A 58 8.94 -16.67 -18.32
N ALA A 59 9.90 -17.14 -17.54
CA ALA A 59 11.30 -17.20 -17.93
C ALA A 59 11.87 -18.57 -17.56
N ALA A 60 12.82 -19.04 -18.35
CA ALA A 60 13.28 -20.43 -18.34
C ALA A 60 13.72 -20.94 -16.97
N CYS A 61 14.45 -20.23 -16.18
CA CYS A 61 14.95 -20.68 -14.87
C CYS A 61 14.46 -19.80 -13.72
N THR A 62 13.40 -19.01 -13.95
CA THR A 62 12.90 -18.08 -12.98
C THR A 62 11.47 -18.45 -12.59
N ARG A 63 11.24 -18.59 -11.31
CA ARG A 63 9.91 -18.71 -10.73
C ARG A 63 9.56 -17.39 -10.08
N GLY A 64 8.57 -16.70 -10.60
CA GLY A 64 8.22 -15.38 -10.09
C GLY A 64 6.90 -14.88 -10.60
N SER A 65 6.52 -13.72 -10.11
CA SER A 65 5.30 -13.03 -10.48
C SER A 65 5.46 -11.52 -10.31
N VAL A 66 4.80 -10.75 -11.15
CA VAL A 66 4.62 -9.32 -10.93
C VAL A 66 3.24 -9.13 -10.30
N ILE A 67 3.23 -8.66 -9.08
CA ILE A 67 2.01 -8.44 -8.31
C ILE A 67 1.69 -6.96 -8.36
N SER A 68 0.44 -6.62 -8.69
CA SER A 68 -0.04 -5.25 -8.73
C SER A 68 -1.14 -5.07 -7.70
N PHE A 69 -1.06 -3.99 -6.94
CA PHE A 69 -2.10 -3.59 -6.00
C PHE A 69 -2.05 -2.08 -5.81
N SER A 70 -3.12 -1.53 -5.24
CA SER A 70 -3.14 -0.12 -4.88
C SER A 70 -3.14 0.05 -3.36
N VAL A 71 -2.55 1.17 -2.92
CA VAL A 71 -2.58 1.60 -1.51
C VAL A 71 -3.33 2.91 -1.48
N HIS A 72 -4.38 2.98 -0.68
CA HIS A 72 -5.27 4.13 -0.58
C HIS A 72 -5.16 4.77 0.79
N ALA A 73 -5.05 6.10 0.83
CA ALA A 73 -5.06 6.86 2.06
C ALA A 73 -6.21 7.85 2.02
N PHE A 74 -7.01 7.88 3.09
CA PHE A 74 -8.18 8.74 3.21
C PHE A 74 -7.97 9.71 4.36
N ALA A 75 -8.20 11.00 4.11
CA ALA A 75 -8.02 12.03 5.12
C ALA A 75 -9.10 13.09 5.04
N LYS A 76 -9.47 13.62 6.21
CA LYS A 76 -10.33 14.80 6.37
C LYS A 76 -9.49 15.97 6.84
N ALA A 77 -9.99 17.19 6.62
CA ALA A 77 -9.27 18.40 7.03
C ALA A 77 -8.98 18.42 8.54
N LEU A 78 -7.81 18.93 8.89
CA LEU A 78 -7.46 19.33 10.24
C LEU A 78 -7.73 20.83 10.42
N ALA A 79 -7.65 21.33 11.66
CA ALA A 79 -7.88 22.75 11.93
C ALA A 79 -6.91 23.67 11.18
N ASN A 80 -5.69 23.20 10.91
CA ASN A 80 -4.62 23.98 10.28
C ASN A 80 -4.08 23.37 9.00
N GLU A 81 -4.78 22.36 8.43
CA GLU A 81 -4.34 21.69 7.21
C GLU A 81 -5.55 21.25 6.40
N THR A 82 -5.55 21.52 5.09
CA THR A 82 -6.62 21.05 4.21
C THR A 82 -6.61 19.53 4.09
N ALA A 83 -7.75 18.93 3.76
CA ALA A 83 -7.82 17.49 3.51
C ALA A 83 -6.91 17.07 2.36
N GLU A 84 -6.81 17.90 1.32
CA GLU A 84 -5.94 17.66 0.16
C GLU A 84 -4.48 17.58 0.59
N ASP A 85 -3.99 18.57 1.32
CA ASP A 85 -2.60 18.59 1.80
C ASP A 85 -2.33 17.44 2.76
N TYR A 86 -3.27 17.12 3.62
CA TYR A 86 -3.14 16.04 4.60
C TYR A 86 -3.06 14.68 3.91
N ALA A 87 -3.97 14.38 2.99
CA ALA A 87 -3.94 13.14 2.23
C ALA A 87 -2.65 13.02 1.40
N GLY A 88 -2.23 14.12 0.77
CA GLY A 88 -0.97 14.17 0.02
C GLY A 88 0.25 13.92 0.90
N ARG A 89 0.27 14.45 2.11
CA ARG A 89 1.35 14.25 3.08
C ARG A 89 1.43 12.78 3.52
N ILE A 90 0.29 12.17 3.79
CA ILE A 90 0.25 10.73 4.10
C ILE A 90 0.77 9.92 2.90
N GLY A 91 0.33 10.26 1.70
CA GLY A 91 0.77 9.60 0.47
C GLY A 91 2.27 9.70 0.23
N ALA A 92 2.88 10.84 0.55
CA ALA A 92 4.33 11.01 0.44
C ALA A 92 5.08 10.03 1.35
N HIS A 93 4.58 9.78 2.55
CA HIS A 93 5.17 8.79 3.46
C HIS A 93 4.92 7.35 3.00
N VAL A 94 3.76 7.06 2.42
CA VAL A 94 3.48 5.75 1.81
C VAL A 94 4.48 5.47 0.69
N LYS A 95 4.65 6.43 -0.21
CA LYS A 95 5.62 6.31 -1.30
C LYS A 95 7.05 6.14 -0.79
N ALA A 96 7.46 6.96 0.16
CA ALA A 96 8.81 6.88 0.73
C ALA A 96 9.07 5.52 1.39
N ALA A 97 8.05 4.90 1.98
CA ALA A 97 8.18 3.60 2.63
C ALA A 97 8.28 2.44 1.62
N LEU A 98 7.55 2.51 0.53
CA LEU A 98 7.42 1.40 -0.42
C LEU A 98 8.31 1.50 -1.64
N ASP A 99 8.43 2.69 -2.25
CA ASP A 99 9.13 2.81 -3.52
C ASP A 99 10.60 2.44 -3.40
N GLY A 100 11.03 1.44 -4.17
CA GLY A 100 12.39 0.91 -4.12
C GLY A 100 12.68 -0.01 -2.94
N SER A 101 11.72 -0.25 -2.06
CA SER A 101 11.91 -1.13 -0.91
C SER A 101 11.95 -2.60 -1.32
N ARG A 102 12.59 -3.41 -0.48
CA ARG A 102 12.70 -4.86 -0.66
C ARG A 102 12.33 -5.57 0.62
N ALA A 103 11.80 -6.76 0.47
CA ALA A 103 11.50 -7.64 1.59
C ALA A 103 11.86 -9.08 1.23
N THR A 104 12.12 -9.89 2.25
CA THR A 104 12.34 -11.32 2.09
C THR A 104 11.23 -12.06 2.80
N PHE A 105 10.91 -13.25 2.30
CA PHE A 105 9.98 -14.17 2.93
C PHE A 105 10.48 -15.59 2.70
N THR A 106 9.86 -16.55 3.35
CA THR A 106 10.30 -17.95 3.21
C THR A 106 10.15 -18.39 1.74
N GLY A 107 11.30 -18.60 1.10
CA GLY A 107 11.38 -19.07 -0.28
C GLY A 107 11.49 -18.00 -1.35
N GLY A 108 11.60 -16.71 -1.00
CA GLY A 108 11.74 -15.69 -2.02
C GLY A 108 11.98 -14.28 -1.53
N THR A 109 12.01 -13.37 -2.49
CA THR A 109 12.20 -11.94 -2.27
C THR A 109 11.17 -11.15 -3.06
N VAL A 110 10.90 -9.93 -2.62
CA VAL A 110 10.02 -8.99 -3.32
C VAL A 110 10.65 -7.61 -3.35
N ARG A 111 10.48 -6.92 -4.48
CA ARG A 111 10.89 -5.53 -4.66
C ARG A 111 9.69 -4.72 -5.11
N TYR A 112 9.49 -3.57 -4.49
CA TYR A 112 8.35 -2.69 -4.76
C TYR A 112 8.75 -1.48 -5.58
N THR A 113 7.86 -1.08 -6.48
CA THR A 113 7.95 0.16 -7.24
C THR A 113 6.60 0.84 -7.22
N VAL A 114 6.56 2.12 -6.88
CA VAL A 114 5.35 2.93 -7.03
C VAL A 114 5.28 3.38 -8.47
N ALA A 115 4.32 2.84 -9.21
CA ALA A 115 4.18 3.07 -10.66
C ALA A 115 3.37 4.32 -10.97
N GLU A 116 2.40 4.67 -10.11
CA GLU A 116 1.48 5.77 -10.34
C GLU A 116 0.95 6.28 -9.02
N GLU A 117 0.66 7.56 -8.94
CA GLU A 117 0.01 8.20 -7.79
C GLU A 117 -1.13 9.09 -8.28
N GLN A 118 -2.20 9.16 -7.51
CA GLN A 118 -3.27 10.13 -7.72
C GLN A 118 -3.78 10.68 -6.39
N LEU A 119 -4.22 11.92 -6.43
CA LEU A 119 -4.86 12.59 -5.29
C LEU A 119 -6.17 13.16 -5.80
N LEU A 120 -7.29 12.74 -5.23
CA LEU A 120 -8.62 13.14 -5.68
C LEU A 120 -9.56 13.41 -4.54
N LEU A 121 -10.58 14.22 -4.84
CA LEU A 121 -11.67 14.48 -3.90
C LEU A 121 -12.44 13.17 -3.67
N ASP A 122 -12.70 12.85 -2.41
CA ASP A 122 -13.53 11.69 -2.07
C ASP A 122 -15.00 12.08 -2.27
N GLY A 123 -15.63 11.45 -3.25
CA GLY A 123 -17.04 11.75 -3.58
C GLY A 123 -18.04 11.22 -2.56
N ALA A 124 -17.64 10.32 -1.66
CA ALA A 124 -18.54 9.70 -0.69
C ALA A 124 -18.62 10.45 0.64
N GLU A 125 -17.63 11.29 0.95
CA GLU A 125 -17.53 12.04 2.19
C GLU A 125 -17.24 13.52 1.91
N ALA A 126 -17.94 14.41 2.60
CA ALA A 126 -17.67 15.85 2.49
C ALA A 126 -16.29 16.17 3.10
N ASP A 127 -15.56 17.08 2.45
CA ASP A 127 -14.25 17.56 2.91
C ASP A 127 -13.21 16.47 3.12
N ALA A 128 -13.31 15.37 2.37
CA ALA A 128 -12.37 14.28 2.41
C ALA A 128 -11.62 14.16 1.09
N PHE A 129 -10.34 13.80 1.17
CA PHE A 129 -9.50 13.51 -0.01
C PHE A 129 -8.98 12.09 0.06
N HIS A 130 -8.76 11.55 -1.11
CA HIS A 130 -8.32 10.18 -1.32
C HIS A 130 -7.03 10.20 -2.14
N TYR A 131 -5.94 9.80 -1.52
CA TYR A 131 -4.69 9.51 -2.21
C TYR A 131 -4.66 8.03 -2.55
N PHE A 132 -4.18 7.67 -3.74
CA PHE A 132 -3.80 6.29 -3.96
C PHE A 132 -2.54 6.15 -4.80
N ALA A 133 -1.81 5.09 -4.54
CA ALA A 133 -0.63 4.69 -5.28
C ALA A 133 -0.86 3.31 -5.89
N VAL A 134 -0.51 3.16 -7.16
CA VAL A 134 -0.44 1.85 -7.80
C VAL A 134 0.96 1.30 -7.59
N VAL A 135 1.06 0.15 -6.94
CA VAL A 135 2.32 -0.48 -6.57
C VAL A 135 2.54 -1.72 -7.39
N SER A 136 3.72 -1.85 -7.95
CA SER A 136 4.18 -3.05 -8.63
C SER A 136 5.19 -3.77 -7.75
N ALA A 137 4.95 -5.03 -7.47
CA ALA A 137 5.79 -5.87 -6.63
C ALA A 137 6.33 -7.03 -7.46
N ARG A 138 7.65 -7.04 -7.65
CA ARG A 138 8.31 -8.13 -8.36
C ARG A 138 8.76 -9.18 -7.36
N VAL A 139 8.12 -10.33 -7.42
CA VAL A 139 8.40 -11.47 -6.54
C VAL A 139 9.23 -12.50 -7.30
N ILE A 140 10.34 -12.91 -6.71
CA ILE A 140 11.22 -13.96 -7.22
C ILE A 140 11.38 -15.03 -6.15
N ALA A 141 11.07 -16.24 -6.52
CA ALA A 141 11.22 -17.39 -5.65
C ALA A 141 12.55 -18.11 -5.86
#